data_da4d5bd2afb8d3e1276f8c5afb5a052b
#
_entry.id   da4d5bd2afb8d3e1276f8c5afb5a052b
#
_cell.length_a   1.000
_cell.length_b   1.000
_cell.length_c   1.000
_cell.angle_alpha   90.00
_cell.angle_beta   90.00
_cell.angle_gamma   90.00
#
_symmetry.space_group_name_H-M   'P 1'
#
loop_
_entity.id
_entity.type
_entity.pdbx_description
1 polymer ?
#
loop_
_entity_poly.entity_id
_entity_poly.type
_entity_poly.pdbx_seq_one_letter_code
_entity_poly.pdbx_strand_id
1 'polypeptide(L)'
;MKLLGSLTSPYVRKVRVVMAEKKLDCQLELEDVWGKDDILKSNPLGKVPCLVLDGGEAVFDSRVIDEYLDTLSPVGKLIPPSGRERIEVRTWEALADGLLDASILARLEATWGGRTAEQRSQVWIDRQMSRVKASLKSMSQGLGDKPWCNGNAFTLADVAVGCALGYMDFRFAHIDWRAEHPNLHKLNDKLAARQSFIDSAPPA
;
A
#
# COMPACT_ATOMS: atom_id res chain seq x y z
N MET A 1 20.30 6.02 -3.45
CA MET A 1 19.11 5.25 -3.93
C MET A 1 18.07 6.19 -4.50
N LYS A 2 17.30 5.74 -5.51
CA LYS A 2 16.24 6.51 -6.16
C LYS A 2 14.96 5.66 -6.20
N LEU A 3 13.83 6.21 -5.75
CA LEU A 3 12.52 5.58 -5.83
C LEU A 3 11.75 6.12 -7.03
N LEU A 4 11.50 5.28 -8.02
CA LEU A 4 10.62 5.59 -9.15
C LEU A 4 9.18 5.34 -8.69
N GLY A 5 8.32 6.37 -8.79
CA GLY A 5 7.02 6.29 -8.18
C GLY A 5 6.00 7.31 -8.65
N SER A 6 4.76 7.15 -8.20
CA SER A 6 3.67 8.09 -8.38
C SER A 6 3.07 8.44 -7.01
N LEU A 7 2.76 9.72 -6.78
CA LEU A 7 2.18 10.18 -5.51
C LEU A 7 0.79 9.61 -5.23
N THR A 8 0.09 9.14 -6.26
CA THR A 8 -1.25 8.54 -6.12
C THR A 8 -1.22 7.01 -5.93
N SER A 9 -0.03 6.39 -6.06
CA SER A 9 0.11 4.94 -5.88
C SER A 9 0.17 4.57 -4.40
N PRO A 10 -0.72 3.69 -3.91
CA PRO A 10 -0.70 3.25 -2.52
C PRO A 10 0.52 2.37 -2.20
N TYR A 11 1.05 1.66 -3.19
CA TYR A 11 2.27 0.85 -3.04
C TYR A 11 3.53 1.73 -2.93
N VAL A 12 3.59 2.83 -3.69
CA VAL A 12 4.65 3.84 -3.54
C VAL A 12 4.55 4.51 -2.18
N ARG A 13 3.32 4.81 -1.73
CA ARG A 13 3.08 5.36 -0.39
C ARG A 13 3.61 4.41 0.70
N LYS A 14 3.35 3.10 0.58
CA LYS A 14 3.85 2.09 1.52
C LYS A 14 5.38 2.15 1.65
N VAL A 15 6.10 2.14 0.53
CA VAL A 15 7.56 2.27 0.50
C VAL A 15 8.03 3.58 1.13
N ARG A 16 7.39 4.71 0.82
CA ARG A 16 7.73 6.02 1.40
C ARG A 16 7.54 6.06 2.91
N VAL A 17 6.45 5.46 3.42
CA VAL A 17 6.23 5.32 4.87
C VAL A 17 7.33 4.47 5.50
N VAL A 18 7.67 3.32 4.91
CA VAL A 18 8.76 2.46 5.41
C VAL A 18 10.07 3.23 5.45
N MET A 19 10.44 3.95 4.38
CA MET A 19 11.66 4.78 4.36
C MET A 19 11.68 5.79 5.49
N ALA A 20 10.59 6.52 5.70
CA ALA A 20 10.49 7.53 6.75
C ALA A 20 10.60 6.91 8.16
N GLU A 21 9.93 5.79 8.42
CA GLU A 21 10.00 5.05 9.69
C GLU A 21 11.41 4.48 9.95
N LYS A 22 12.11 4.11 8.89
CA LYS A 22 13.50 3.62 8.94
C LYS A 22 14.54 4.74 8.95
N LYS A 23 14.11 6.01 8.80
CA LYS A 23 14.99 7.20 8.67
C LYS A 23 16.00 7.04 7.53
N LEU A 24 15.52 6.55 6.40
CA LEU A 24 16.30 6.38 5.18
C LEU A 24 15.97 7.49 4.20
N ASP A 25 17.00 8.17 3.69
CA ASP A 25 16.84 9.17 2.64
C ASP A 25 16.82 8.50 1.25
N CYS A 26 15.89 8.93 0.42
CA CYS A 26 15.78 8.49 -0.96
C CYS A 26 15.18 9.58 -1.83
N GLN A 27 15.75 9.77 -3.01
CA GLN A 27 15.19 10.67 -4.00
C GLN A 27 13.95 10.04 -4.63
N LEU A 28 12.79 10.70 -4.53
CA LEU A 28 11.59 10.31 -5.29
C LEU A 28 11.66 10.93 -6.69
N GLU A 29 11.61 10.08 -7.72
CA GLU A 29 11.45 10.48 -9.11
C GLU A 29 10.06 10.06 -9.60
N LEU A 30 9.30 11.03 -10.10
CA LEU A 30 7.93 10.79 -10.52
C LEU A 30 7.86 10.15 -11.90
N GLU A 31 7.11 9.06 -12.00
CA GLU A 31 6.88 8.29 -13.22
C GLU A 31 5.40 8.34 -13.64
N ASP A 32 5.19 8.60 -14.92
CA ASP A 32 3.86 8.51 -15.54
C ASP A 32 3.71 7.15 -16.25
N VAL A 33 3.35 6.13 -15.47
CA VAL A 33 3.17 4.75 -15.95
C VAL A 33 1.93 4.55 -16.84
N TRP A 34 1.13 5.60 -17.04
CA TRP A 34 -0.06 5.54 -17.88
C TRP A 34 0.13 6.23 -19.23
N GLY A 35 1.03 7.21 -19.30
CA GLY A 35 1.30 7.99 -20.51
C GLY A 35 2.66 7.69 -21.14
N LYS A 36 3.57 7.02 -20.43
CA LYS A 36 4.95 6.76 -20.86
C LYS A 36 5.43 5.38 -20.43
N ASP A 37 6.35 4.84 -21.22
CA ASP A 37 6.98 3.53 -20.97
C ASP A 37 8.41 3.66 -20.38
N ASP A 38 8.79 4.83 -19.84
CA ASP A 38 10.13 5.04 -19.29
C ASP A 38 10.46 4.10 -18.15
N ILE A 39 9.47 3.77 -17.33
CA ILE A 39 9.60 2.80 -16.23
C ILE A 39 10.09 1.41 -16.69
N LEU A 40 9.81 1.01 -17.95
CA LEU A 40 10.23 -0.29 -18.49
C LEU A 40 11.75 -0.45 -18.54
N LYS A 41 12.52 0.63 -18.53
CA LYS A 41 13.98 0.62 -18.47
C LYS A 41 14.49 0.04 -17.15
N SER A 42 13.71 0.19 -16.06
CA SER A 42 14.07 -0.27 -14.71
C SER A 42 13.17 -1.41 -14.22
N ASN A 43 11.89 -1.41 -14.58
CA ASN A 43 10.95 -2.45 -14.17
C ASN A 43 10.16 -2.98 -15.39
N PRO A 44 10.47 -4.19 -15.87
CA PRO A 44 9.81 -4.77 -17.04
C PRO A 44 8.30 -5.04 -16.84
N LEU A 45 7.80 -4.95 -15.60
CA LEU A 45 6.37 -5.06 -15.30
C LEU A 45 5.59 -3.77 -15.61
N GLY A 46 6.27 -2.66 -15.97
CA GLY A 46 5.63 -1.38 -16.25
C GLY A 46 4.92 -0.77 -15.03
N LYS A 47 5.38 -1.06 -13.81
CA LYS A 47 4.71 -0.69 -12.56
C LYS A 47 5.64 0.06 -11.62
N VAL A 48 5.04 0.91 -10.80
CA VAL A 48 5.68 1.55 -9.64
C VAL A 48 5.13 0.94 -8.34
N PRO A 49 5.92 0.91 -7.25
CA PRO A 49 7.28 1.43 -7.08
C PRO A 49 8.38 0.57 -7.73
N CYS A 50 9.49 1.23 -8.07
CA CYS A 50 10.74 0.59 -8.39
C CYS A 50 11.87 1.35 -7.68
N LEU A 51 12.70 0.66 -6.91
CA LEU A 51 13.84 1.23 -6.21
C LEU A 51 15.10 0.96 -7.02
N VAL A 52 15.77 2.02 -7.47
CA VAL A 52 17.07 1.94 -8.15
C VAL A 52 18.16 2.20 -7.12
N LEU A 53 19.04 1.23 -6.94
CA LEU A 53 20.18 1.30 -6.03
C LEU A 53 21.32 2.13 -6.63
N ASP A 54 22.31 2.49 -5.82
CA ASP A 54 23.46 3.31 -6.28
C ASP A 54 24.31 2.59 -7.33
N GLY A 55 24.30 1.27 -7.36
CA GLY A 55 24.94 0.44 -8.40
C GLY A 55 24.14 0.34 -9.71
N GLY A 56 22.91 0.87 -9.74
CA GLY A 56 22.02 0.82 -10.90
C GLY A 56 21.06 -0.40 -10.91
N GLU A 57 21.16 -1.28 -9.94
CA GLU A 57 20.24 -2.43 -9.82
C GLU A 57 18.84 -1.96 -9.44
N ALA A 58 17.83 -2.55 -10.06
CA ALA A 58 16.44 -2.27 -9.80
C ALA A 58 15.78 -3.32 -8.91
N VAL A 59 15.09 -2.88 -7.87
CA VAL A 59 14.33 -3.72 -6.93
C VAL A 59 12.84 -3.40 -7.06
N PHE A 60 12.02 -4.40 -7.21
CA PHE A 60 10.55 -4.36 -7.29
C PHE A 60 9.98 -5.75 -6.93
N ASP A 61 8.73 -5.91 -6.45
CA ASP A 61 7.70 -4.92 -6.16
C ASP A 61 7.87 -4.29 -4.74
N SER A 62 6.83 -3.58 -4.28
CA SER A 62 6.85 -2.93 -2.97
C SER A 62 7.20 -3.86 -1.81
N ARG A 63 6.77 -5.12 -1.86
CA ARG A 63 7.04 -6.12 -0.82
C ARG A 63 8.52 -6.48 -0.72
N VAL A 64 9.19 -6.57 -1.86
CA VAL A 64 10.64 -6.82 -1.92
C VAL A 64 11.42 -5.59 -1.48
N ILE A 65 10.96 -4.40 -1.93
CA ILE A 65 11.57 -3.12 -1.52
C ILE A 65 11.46 -2.94 -0.01
N ASP A 66 10.29 -3.13 0.58
CA ASP A 66 10.07 -2.95 2.03
C ASP A 66 10.92 -3.90 2.86
N GLU A 67 11.06 -5.15 2.41
CA GLU A 67 11.93 -6.13 3.05
C GLU A 67 13.41 -5.71 2.99
N TYR A 68 13.88 -5.25 1.82
CA TYR A 68 15.22 -4.73 1.64
C TYR A 68 15.48 -3.52 2.54
N LEU A 69 14.60 -2.53 2.53
CA LEU A 69 14.72 -1.31 3.35
C LEU A 69 14.74 -1.63 4.85
N ASP A 70 13.97 -2.63 5.30
CA ASP A 70 13.97 -3.03 6.70
C ASP A 70 15.31 -3.62 7.15
N THR A 71 16.14 -4.10 6.23
CA THR A 71 17.50 -4.60 6.53
C THR A 71 18.54 -3.48 6.62
N LEU A 72 18.33 -2.34 5.95
CA LEU A 72 19.33 -1.27 5.83
C LEU A 72 19.52 -0.44 7.10
N SER A 73 18.55 -0.44 8.00
CA SER A 73 18.59 0.39 9.21
C SER A 73 18.21 -0.44 10.44
N PRO A 74 18.95 -0.32 11.57
CA PRO A 74 18.56 -0.96 12.83
C PRO A 74 17.39 -0.23 13.50
N VAL A 75 17.04 0.97 13.05
CA VAL A 75 15.93 1.75 13.60
C VAL A 75 14.62 1.04 13.31
N GLY A 76 13.83 0.79 14.34
CA GLY A 76 12.46 0.26 14.26
C GLY A 76 12.31 -0.92 13.30
N LYS A 77 12.58 -2.15 13.76
CA LYS A 77 12.30 -3.34 12.95
C LYS A 77 10.82 -3.43 12.65
N LEU A 78 10.45 -3.32 11.37
CA LEU A 78 9.08 -3.40 10.89
C LEU A 78 8.67 -4.83 10.56
N ILE A 79 9.64 -5.68 10.23
CA ILE A 79 9.42 -7.09 9.88
C ILE A 79 10.16 -7.95 10.91
N PRO A 80 9.47 -8.82 11.66
CA PRO A 80 10.12 -9.77 12.56
C PRO A 80 11.13 -10.64 11.81
N PRO A 81 12.27 -11.01 12.45
CA PRO A 81 13.37 -11.68 11.74
C PRO A 81 13.01 -13.09 11.24
N SER A 82 12.14 -13.81 11.96
CA SER A 82 11.78 -15.19 11.62
C SER A 82 10.50 -15.63 12.33
N GLY A 83 10.09 -16.87 12.09
CA GLY A 83 9.05 -17.56 12.83
C GLY A 83 7.63 -17.09 12.52
N ARG A 84 6.73 -17.40 13.44
CA ARG A 84 5.29 -17.18 13.28
C ARG A 84 4.94 -15.69 13.16
N GLU A 85 5.55 -14.84 13.98
CA GLU A 85 5.30 -13.39 13.95
C GLU A 85 5.62 -12.78 12.57
N ARG A 86 6.72 -13.21 11.94
CA ARG A 86 7.05 -12.79 10.59
C ARG A 86 5.97 -13.17 9.59
N ILE A 87 5.46 -14.41 9.67
CA ILE A 87 4.40 -14.88 8.78
C ILE A 87 3.12 -14.08 9.02
N GLU A 88 2.77 -13.78 10.26
CA GLU A 88 1.60 -12.98 10.59
C GLU A 88 1.70 -11.56 10.00
N VAL A 89 2.83 -10.87 10.18
CA VAL A 89 3.06 -9.53 9.60
C VAL A 89 2.99 -9.57 8.06
N ARG A 90 3.62 -10.56 7.42
CA ARG A 90 3.59 -10.70 5.96
C ARG A 90 2.20 -11.09 5.44
N THR A 91 1.41 -11.83 6.21
CA THR A 91 0.02 -12.15 5.87
C THR A 91 -0.87 -10.91 5.94
N TRP A 92 -0.67 -10.04 6.93
CA TRP A 92 -1.34 -8.75 7.00
C TRP A 92 -1.00 -7.86 5.81
N GLU A 93 0.27 -7.78 5.44
CA GLU A 93 0.71 -7.06 4.24
C GLU A 93 0.03 -7.62 2.98
N ALA A 94 0.03 -8.94 2.81
CA ALA A 94 -0.61 -9.58 1.67
C ALA A 94 -2.13 -9.31 1.61
N LEU A 95 -2.81 -9.26 2.76
CA LEU A 95 -4.23 -8.92 2.86
C LEU A 95 -4.49 -7.47 2.45
N ALA A 96 -3.64 -6.54 2.90
CA ALA A 96 -3.72 -5.12 2.54
C ALA A 96 -3.43 -4.89 1.04
N ASP A 97 -2.38 -5.51 0.51
CA ASP A 97 -2.05 -5.45 -0.91
C ASP A 97 -3.16 -6.07 -1.76
N GLY A 98 -3.78 -7.17 -1.32
CA GLY A 98 -4.91 -7.79 -2.00
C GLY A 98 -6.17 -6.91 -2.02
N LEU A 99 -6.41 -6.12 -0.96
CA LEU A 99 -7.45 -5.08 -0.98
C LEU A 99 -7.13 -4.02 -2.03
N LEU A 100 -5.88 -3.54 -2.07
CA LEU A 100 -5.44 -2.53 -3.02
C LEU A 100 -5.54 -3.05 -4.46
N ASP A 101 -5.11 -4.29 -4.73
CA ASP A 101 -5.21 -4.92 -6.05
C ASP A 101 -6.67 -4.94 -6.53
N ALA A 102 -7.60 -5.39 -5.68
CA ALA A 102 -9.01 -5.41 -5.99
C ALA A 102 -9.57 -3.99 -6.23
N SER A 103 -9.20 -3.03 -5.38
CA SER A 103 -9.63 -1.63 -5.51
C SER A 103 -9.15 -1.00 -6.83
N ILE A 104 -7.88 -1.21 -7.18
CA ILE A 104 -7.29 -0.69 -8.41
C ILE A 104 -7.96 -1.32 -9.64
N LEU A 105 -8.19 -2.63 -9.63
CA LEU A 105 -8.88 -3.32 -10.72
C LEU A 105 -10.31 -2.80 -10.90
N ALA A 106 -11.07 -2.61 -9.82
CA ALA A 106 -12.41 -2.01 -9.87
C ALA A 106 -12.38 -0.60 -10.45
N ARG A 107 -11.44 0.24 -9.97
CA ARG A 107 -11.28 1.61 -10.44
C ARG A 107 -10.90 1.67 -11.92
N LEU A 108 -9.92 0.89 -12.34
CA LEU A 108 -9.48 0.87 -13.74
C LEU A 108 -10.60 0.40 -14.68
N GLU A 109 -11.35 -0.63 -14.29
CA GLU A 109 -12.53 -1.09 -15.07
C GLU A 109 -13.55 0.03 -15.24
N ALA A 110 -13.77 0.83 -14.17
CA ALA A 110 -14.74 1.93 -14.20
C ALA A 110 -14.25 3.18 -14.94
N THR A 111 -12.93 3.46 -14.95
CA THR A 111 -12.43 4.80 -15.33
C THR A 111 -11.36 4.81 -16.43
N TRP A 112 -10.81 3.67 -16.83
CA TRP A 112 -9.75 3.65 -17.84
C TRP A 112 -10.24 4.14 -19.20
N GLY A 113 -9.54 5.18 -19.73
CA GLY A 113 -9.92 5.84 -20.98
C GLY A 113 -9.80 4.97 -22.24
N GLY A 114 -9.10 3.81 -22.16
CA GLY A 114 -9.03 2.86 -23.26
C GLY A 114 -10.28 2.01 -23.46
N ARG A 115 -11.35 2.22 -22.66
CA ARG A 115 -12.63 1.50 -22.78
C ARG A 115 -13.81 2.46 -22.87
N THR A 116 -14.76 2.14 -23.77
CA THR A 116 -16.06 2.82 -23.79
C THR A 116 -16.94 2.36 -22.62
N ALA A 117 -18.05 3.05 -22.35
CA ALA A 117 -18.98 2.66 -21.28
C ALA A 117 -19.53 1.24 -21.48
N GLU A 118 -19.82 0.87 -22.74
CA GLU A 118 -20.36 -0.44 -23.12
C GLU A 118 -19.36 -1.59 -22.96
N GLN A 119 -18.06 -1.27 -22.95
CA GLN A 119 -16.98 -2.23 -22.75
C GLN A 119 -16.67 -2.49 -21.27
N ARG A 120 -17.26 -1.71 -20.37
CA ARG A 120 -17.04 -1.85 -18.92
C ARG A 120 -17.94 -2.94 -18.34
N SER A 121 -17.36 -3.77 -17.49
CA SER A 121 -18.08 -4.87 -16.84
C SER A 121 -18.46 -4.52 -15.39
N GLN A 122 -19.74 -4.20 -15.17
CA GLN A 122 -20.24 -3.98 -13.81
C GLN A 122 -20.10 -5.23 -12.96
N VAL A 123 -20.32 -6.41 -13.52
CA VAL A 123 -20.13 -7.70 -12.80
C VAL A 123 -18.70 -7.87 -12.32
N TRP A 124 -17.71 -7.44 -13.12
CA TRP A 124 -16.31 -7.47 -12.69
C TRP A 124 -16.03 -6.47 -11.58
N ILE A 125 -16.53 -5.24 -11.69
CA ILE A 125 -16.43 -4.22 -10.64
C ILE A 125 -17.02 -4.77 -9.34
N ASP A 126 -18.24 -5.29 -9.36
CA ASP A 126 -18.93 -5.83 -8.18
C ASP A 126 -18.13 -6.98 -7.55
N ARG A 127 -17.54 -7.85 -8.38
CA ARG A 127 -16.67 -8.92 -7.93
C ARG A 127 -15.45 -8.36 -7.17
N GLN A 128 -14.76 -7.37 -7.71
CA GLN A 128 -13.61 -6.76 -7.05
C GLN A 128 -14.03 -6.06 -5.75
N MET A 129 -15.12 -5.30 -5.77
CA MET A 129 -15.63 -4.62 -4.58
C MET A 129 -16.08 -5.60 -3.49
N SER A 130 -16.56 -6.79 -3.84
CA SER A 130 -16.83 -7.84 -2.86
C SER A 130 -15.56 -8.32 -2.16
N ARG A 131 -14.39 -8.33 -2.84
CA ARG A 131 -13.08 -8.66 -2.24
C ARG A 131 -12.60 -7.55 -1.31
N VAL A 132 -12.80 -6.29 -1.72
CA VAL A 132 -12.52 -5.13 -0.83
C VAL A 132 -13.29 -5.25 0.48
N LYS A 133 -14.61 -5.47 0.41
CA LYS A 133 -15.46 -5.65 1.62
C LYS A 133 -15.01 -6.82 2.48
N ALA A 134 -14.71 -7.97 1.87
CA ALA A 134 -14.22 -9.15 2.58
C ALA A 134 -12.87 -8.87 3.28
N SER A 135 -11.97 -8.14 2.63
CA SER A 135 -10.66 -7.76 3.20
C SER A 135 -10.82 -6.82 4.38
N LEU A 136 -11.66 -5.77 4.26
CA LEU A 136 -11.96 -4.85 5.38
C LEU A 136 -12.53 -5.61 6.59
N LYS A 137 -13.50 -6.49 6.36
CA LYS A 137 -14.07 -7.35 7.40
C LYS A 137 -13.01 -8.22 8.07
N SER A 138 -12.15 -8.87 7.28
CA SER A 138 -11.06 -9.71 7.78
C SER A 138 -10.04 -8.90 8.59
N MET A 139 -9.67 -7.71 8.12
CA MET A 139 -8.78 -6.80 8.87
C MET A 139 -9.40 -6.36 10.19
N SER A 140 -10.69 -5.99 10.19
CA SER A 140 -11.39 -5.59 11.41
C SER A 140 -11.46 -6.74 12.43
N GLN A 141 -11.78 -7.94 11.99
CA GLN A 141 -11.80 -9.14 12.85
C GLN A 141 -10.40 -9.48 13.37
N GLY A 142 -9.39 -9.43 12.50
CA GLY A 142 -8.01 -9.74 12.87
C GLY A 142 -7.41 -8.70 13.82
N LEU A 143 -7.76 -7.42 13.68
CA LEU A 143 -7.37 -6.36 14.60
C LEU A 143 -8.02 -6.52 15.97
N GLY A 144 -9.34 -6.75 16.01
CA GLY A 144 -10.09 -6.81 17.26
C GLY A 144 -9.86 -5.56 18.11
N ASP A 145 -9.48 -5.77 19.38
CA ASP A 145 -9.19 -4.69 20.33
C ASP A 145 -7.67 -4.40 20.47
N LYS A 146 -6.83 -5.01 19.60
CA LYS A 146 -5.38 -4.81 19.66
C LYS A 146 -4.99 -3.39 19.27
N PRO A 147 -3.93 -2.83 19.90
CA PRO A 147 -3.46 -1.49 19.58
C PRO A 147 -2.81 -1.38 18.19
N TRP A 148 -2.32 -2.50 17.64
CA TRP A 148 -1.70 -2.64 16.32
C TRP A 148 -2.08 -3.97 15.68
N CYS A 149 -1.92 -4.09 14.38
CA CYS A 149 -2.30 -5.30 13.62
C CYS A 149 -1.64 -6.57 14.17
N ASN A 150 -0.37 -6.47 14.58
CA ASN A 150 0.39 -7.59 15.16
C ASN A 150 0.58 -7.45 16.68
N GLY A 151 -0.48 -7.15 17.42
CA GLY A 151 -0.43 -7.07 18.88
C GLY A 151 0.01 -5.71 19.39
N ASN A 152 1.14 -5.64 20.14
CA ASN A 152 1.57 -4.44 20.84
C ASN A 152 2.63 -3.62 20.10
N ALA A 153 3.15 -4.11 18.98
CA ALA A 153 4.21 -3.46 18.22
C ALA A 153 3.70 -2.93 16.87
N PHE A 154 4.10 -1.70 16.53
CA PHE A 154 3.95 -1.15 15.19
C PHE A 154 4.87 -1.89 14.23
N THR A 155 4.32 -2.41 13.13
CA THR A 155 5.03 -3.25 12.16
C THR A 155 4.66 -2.86 10.72
N LEU A 156 5.25 -3.56 9.74
CA LEU A 156 4.86 -3.44 8.33
C LEU A 156 3.38 -3.74 8.09
N ALA A 157 2.75 -4.57 8.94
CA ALA A 157 1.31 -4.84 8.88
C ALA A 157 0.49 -3.55 9.01
N ASP A 158 0.86 -2.69 9.96
CA ASP A 158 0.17 -1.41 10.21
C ASP A 158 0.42 -0.42 9.07
N VAL A 159 1.65 -0.39 8.54
CA VAL A 159 1.99 0.43 7.38
C VAL A 159 1.13 0.04 6.17
N ALA A 160 1.06 -1.25 5.87
CA ALA A 160 0.30 -1.77 4.72
C ALA A 160 -1.20 -1.48 4.89
N VAL A 161 -1.78 -1.79 6.06
CA VAL A 161 -3.19 -1.51 6.37
C VAL A 161 -3.49 -0.01 6.29
N GLY A 162 -2.65 0.85 6.86
CA GLY A 162 -2.85 2.29 6.81
C GLY A 162 -2.80 2.86 5.38
N CYS A 163 -1.91 2.35 4.53
CA CYS A 163 -1.87 2.73 3.12
C CYS A 163 -3.12 2.25 2.36
N ALA A 164 -3.62 1.05 2.68
CA ALA A 164 -4.83 0.52 2.08
C ALA A 164 -6.07 1.32 2.48
N LEU A 165 -6.25 1.62 3.78
CA LEU A 165 -7.35 2.45 4.27
C LEU A 165 -7.29 3.87 3.70
N GLY A 166 -6.11 4.47 3.66
CA GLY A 166 -5.93 5.79 3.05
C GLY A 166 -6.22 5.82 1.55
N TYR A 167 -6.00 4.71 0.83
CA TYR A 167 -6.40 4.61 -0.57
C TYR A 167 -7.91 4.49 -0.74
N MET A 168 -8.60 3.80 0.19
CA MET A 168 -10.07 3.79 0.23
C MET A 168 -10.62 5.20 0.40
N ASP A 169 -10.06 6.00 1.30
CA ASP A 169 -10.46 7.40 1.48
C ASP A 169 -10.23 8.25 0.22
N PHE A 170 -9.07 8.05 -0.40
CA PHE A 170 -8.67 8.85 -1.56
C PHE A 170 -9.51 8.54 -2.82
N ARG A 171 -9.88 7.29 -3.04
CA ARG A 171 -10.51 6.86 -4.31
C ARG A 171 -11.94 6.35 -4.17
N PHE A 172 -12.34 5.97 -2.97
CA PHE A 172 -13.63 5.35 -2.68
C PHE A 172 -14.33 6.04 -1.50
N ALA A 173 -14.25 7.38 -1.44
CA ALA A 173 -14.82 8.19 -0.37
C ALA A 173 -16.33 7.99 -0.16
N HIS A 174 -17.04 7.44 -1.17
CA HIS A 174 -18.44 7.09 -1.09
C HIS A 174 -18.72 5.81 -0.28
N ILE A 175 -17.67 5.06 0.10
CA ILE A 175 -17.79 3.84 0.92
C ILE A 175 -17.50 4.21 2.37
N ASP A 176 -18.52 4.15 3.21
CA ASP A 176 -18.37 4.44 4.65
C ASP A 176 -17.83 3.23 5.42
N TRP A 177 -16.60 2.83 5.08
CA TRP A 177 -15.92 1.75 5.77
C TRP A 177 -15.66 2.04 7.25
N ARG A 178 -15.63 3.32 7.64
CA ARG A 178 -15.38 3.75 9.02
C ARG A 178 -16.54 3.41 9.94
N ALA A 179 -17.76 3.63 9.50
CA ALA A 179 -18.95 3.26 10.26
C ALA A 179 -19.08 1.71 10.37
N GLU A 180 -18.73 0.98 9.29
CA GLU A 180 -18.79 -0.49 9.29
C GLU A 180 -17.68 -1.13 10.15
N HIS A 181 -16.52 -0.45 10.31
CA HIS A 181 -15.33 -0.99 11.00
C HIS A 181 -14.69 0.04 11.94
N PRO A 182 -15.33 0.36 13.09
CA PRO A 182 -14.87 1.43 13.99
C PRO A 182 -13.50 1.18 14.61
N ASN A 183 -13.05 -0.05 14.74
CA ASN A 183 -11.71 -0.37 15.21
C ASN A 183 -10.63 -0.06 14.14
N LEU A 184 -10.91 -0.30 12.87
CA LEU A 184 -10.03 0.13 11.78
C LEU A 184 -10.00 1.66 11.66
N HIS A 185 -11.12 2.34 11.92
CA HIS A 185 -11.17 3.81 11.97
C HIS A 185 -10.20 4.33 13.05
N LYS A 186 -10.28 3.82 14.28
CA LYS A 186 -9.35 4.19 15.36
C LYS A 186 -7.88 3.93 15.00
N LEU A 187 -7.59 2.80 14.35
CA LEU A 187 -6.24 2.49 13.88
C LEU A 187 -5.80 3.51 12.82
N ASN A 188 -6.67 3.81 11.85
CA ASN A 188 -6.36 4.76 10.77
C ASN A 188 -6.07 6.16 11.32
N ASP A 189 -6.84 6.67 12.28
CA ASP A 189 -6.59 7.97 12.92
C ASP A 189 -5.23 8.00 13.61
N LYS A 190 -4.90 6.93 14.33
CA LYS A 190 -3.60 6.77 14.98
C LYS A 190 -2.44 6.76 13.97
N LEU A 191 -2.62 6.10 12.82
CA LEU A 191 -1.64 6.06 11.75
C LEU A 191 -1.53 7.41 11.03
N ALA A 192 -2.64 8.07 10.73
CA ALA A 192 -2.69 9.37 10.07
C ALA A 192 -1.99 10.48 10.87
N ALA A 193 -1.90 10.34 12.19
CA ALA A 193 -1.15 11.26 13.07
C ALA A 193 0.37 11.06 13.02
N ARG A 194 0.89 9.99 12.39
CA ARG A 194 2.34 9.78 12.26
C ARG A 194 2.91 10.63 11.13
N GLN A 195 4.08 11.22 11.36
CA GLN A 195 4.73 12.09 10.37
C GLN A 195 4.94 11.38 9.03
N SER A 196 5.33 10.10 9.04
CA SER A 196 5.52 9.29 7.84
C SER A 196 4.25 9.18 6.96
N PHE A 197 3.06 9.14 7.56
CA PHE A 197 1.78 9.12 6.86
C PHE A 197 1.34 10.50 6.38
N ILE A 198 1.65 11.56 7.16
CA ILE A 198 1.39 12.96 6.79
C ILE A 198 2.20 13.31 5.54
N ASP A 199 3.51 13.08 5.56
CA ASP A 199 4.44 13.45 4.48
C ASP A 199 4.24 12.61 3.20
N SER A 200 3.62 11.44 3.32
CA SER A 200 3.36 10.55 2.20
C SER A 200 1.92 10.61 1.67
N ALA A 201 1.07 11.48 2.23
CA ALA A 201 -0.32 11.58 1.80
C ALA A 201 -0.42 11.85 0.28
N PRO A 202 -1.40 11.23 -0.42
CA PRO A 202 -1.64 11.56 -1.82
C PRO A 202 -2.07 13.02 -1.93
N PRO A 203 -1.80 13.68 -3.08
CA PRO A 203 -2.28 15.03 -3.33
C PRO A 203 -3.82 15.07 -3.33
N ALA A 204 -4.38 16.21 -2.91
CA ALA A 204 -5.83 16.44 -2.85
C ALA A 204 -6.48 16.39 -4.26
#